data_464111f8e30d142491b6ece3a0fd86e5
#
_entry.id   464111f8e30d142491b6ece3a0fd86e5
#
_cell.length_a   1.000
_cell.length_b   1.000
_cell.length_c   1.000
_cell.angle_alpha   90.00
_cell.angle_beta   90.00
_cell.angle_gamma   90.00
#
_symmetry.space_group_name_H-M   'P 1'
#
loop_
_entity.id
_entity.type
_entity.pdbx_description
1 polymer ?
#
loop_
_entity_poly.entity_id
_entity_poly.type
_entity_poly.pdbx_seq_one_letter_code
_entity_poly.pdbx_strand_id
1 'polypeptide(L)'
;LAGFYERDEIFRSRIQMSRHGFGSGEYKYFADPLPAAVAALRETLYPPLAEIANRWQSALGATSAEPYPSRHRDYLRRCHAAGQRRPTPLLLKYQAGDYNCLHQDLYGELAFPLQAAFLLSRPGADFEGGEFVLVEQRPRMQSRAEVVPLKQGDGVVFAVNQRPVQGKRGAYRVAMRHGVSRLRKGHRYTLGIIFHDAQ
;
A
#
# COMPACT_ATOMS: atom_id res chain seq x y z
N LEU A 1 -8.28 14.61 -6.02
CA LEU A 1 -7.48 13.45 -6.45
C LEU A 1 -8.32 12.40 -7.17
N ALA A 2 -9.56 12.08 -6.72
CA ALA A 2 -10.41 11.09 -7.43
C ALA A 2 -10.62 11.45 -8.90
N GLY A 3 -10.80 12.73 -9.23
CA GLY A 3 -10.94 13.20 -10.62
C GLY A 3 -9.71 12.95 -11.52
N PHE A 4 -8.55 12.62 -10.95
CA PHE A 4 -7.39 12.18 -11.75
C PHE A 4 -7.65 10.88 -12.50
N TYR A 5 -8.57 10.05 -12.04
CA TYR A 5 -8.85 8.76 -12.65
C TYR A 5 -9.27 8.85 -14.12
N GLU A 6 -9.90 9.95 -14.52
CA GLU A 6 -10.37 10.20 -15.89
C GLU A 6 -9.29 10.79 -16.82
N ARG A 7 -8.08 11.01 -16.30
CA ARG A 7 -6.94 11.61 -17.01
C ARG A 7 -5.94 10.53 -17.40
N ASP A 8 -6.19 9.78 -18.46
CA ASP A 8 -5.36 8.62 -18.87
C ASP A 8 -3.89 9.00 -19.11
N GLU A 9 -3.61 10.22 -19.52
CA GLU A 9 -2.27 10.72 -19.85
C GLU A 9 -1.30 10.75 -18.64
N ILE A 10 -1.81 10.76 -17.42
CA ILE A 10 -0.97 10.78 -16.20
C ILE A 10 -0.68 9.37 -15.64
N PHE A 11 -1.15 8.33 -16.33
CA PHE A 11 -0.95 6.95 -15.89
C PHE A 11 -0.11 6.16 -16.89
N ARG A 12 0.77 5.31 -16.36
CA ARG A 12 1.60 4.41 -17.21
C ARG A 12 0.92 3.09 -17.54
N SER A 13 -0.07 2.68 -16.76
CA SER A 13 -0.78 1.41 -16.98
C SER A 13 -2.12 1.38 -16.24
N ARG A 14 -3.05 0.60 -16.80
CA ARG A 14 -4.35 0.27 -16.22
C ARG A 14 -4.46 -1.24 -16.07
N ILE A 15 -4.83 -1.70 -14.90
CA ILE A 15 -4.94 -3.11 -14.54
C ILE A 15 -6.39 -3.42 -14.18
N GLN A 16 -6.97 -4.43 -14.81
CA GLN A 16 -8.23 -5.03 -14.42
C GLN A 16 -7.96 -6.23 -13.52
N MET A 17 -8.36 -6.16 -12.25
CA MET A 17 -8.02 -7.15 -11.23
C MET A 17 -8.53 -8.55 -11.57
N SER A 18 -9.69 -8.67 -12.19
CA SER A 18 -10.30 -9.96 -12.58
C SER A 18 -9.46 -10.76 -13.57
N ARG A 19 -8.61 -10.11 -14.37
CA ARG A 19 -7.71 -10.80 -15.32
C ARG A 19 -6.51 -11.47 -14.67
N HIS A 20 -6.23 -11.13 -13.41
CA HIS A 20 -5.05 -11.57 -12.69
C HIS A 20 -5.38 -12.36 -11.40
N GLY A 21 -6.67 -12.59 -11.12
CA GLY A 21 -7.08 -13.24 -9.88
C GLY A 21 -6.93 -12.36 -8.63
N PHE A 22 -6.76 -11.04 -8.80
CA PHE A 22 -6.57 -10.10 -7.70
C PHE A 22 -7.88 -9.67 -7.04
N GLY A 23 -9.02 -10.04 -7.59
CA GLY A 23 -10.35 -9.64 -7.20
C GLY A 23 -11.15 -9.11 -8.37
N SER A 24 -12.00 -8.11 -8.13
CA SER A 24 -12.77 -7.38 -9.14
C SER A 24 -12.63 -5.89 -8.87
N GLY A 25 -12.53 -5.10 -9.94
CA GLY A 25 -12.23 -3.68 -9.91
C GLY A 25 -11.02 -3.36 -10.79
N GLU A 26 -10.60 -2.13 -10.77
CA GLU A 26 -9.47 -1.68 -11.57
C GLU A 26 -8.59 -0.68 -10.82
N TYR A 27 -7.34 -0.58 -11.24
CA TYR A 27 -6.43 0.47 -10.77
C TYR A 27 -5.49 0.92 -11.89
N LYS A 28 -4.98 2.14 -11.71
CA LYS A 28 -4.03 2.76 -12.61
C LYS A 28 -2.79 3.16 -11.84
N TYR A 29 -1.60 2.77 -12.31
CA TYR A 29 -0.33 3.27 -11.80
C TYR A 29 -0.02 4.62 -12.44
N PHE A 30 0.36 5.59 -11.64
CA PHE A 30 0.81 6.89 -12.17
C PHE A 30 2.08 6.74 -13.01
N ALA A 31 2.18 7.59 -14.04
CA ALA A 31 3.40 7.77 -14.82
C ALA A 31 4.37 8.73 -14.11
N ASP A 32 5.62 8.74 -14.55
CA ASP A 32 6.59 9.75 -14.16
C ASP A 32 6.55 10.90 -15.19
N PRO A 33 6.56 12.19 -14.76
CA PRO A 33 6.57 12.67 -13.38
C PRO A 33 5.21 12.48 -12.67
N LEU A 34 5.28 12.11 -11.38
CA LEU A 34 4.08 11.99 -10.56
C LEU A 34 3.34 13.33 -10.44
N PRO A 35 2.00 13.34 -10.37
CA PRO A 35 1.27 14.56 -10.00
C PRO A 35 1.79 15.16 -8.69
N ALA A 36 1.94 16.48 -8.62
CA ALA A 36 2.59 17.17 -7.50
C ALA A 36 2.06 16.76 -6.11
N ALA A 37 0.74 16.61 -5.97
CA ALA A 37 0.13 16.17 -4.71
C ALA A 37 0.51 14.73 -4.33
N VAL A 38 0.66 13.82 -5.29
CA VAL A 38 1.07 12.42 -5.07
C VAL A 38 2.55 12.36 -4.69
N ALA A 39 3.39 13.12 -5.40
CA ALA A 39 4.82 13.25 -5.10
C ALA A 39 5.03 13.81 -3.68
N ALA A 40 4.35 14.90 -3.33
CA ALA A 40 4.44 15.52 -2.01
C ALA A 40 4.03 14.57 -0.89
N LEU A 41 2.93 13.80 -1.04
CA LEU A 41 2.53 12.78 -0.07
C LEU A 41 3.62 11.71 0.11
N ARG A 42 4.19 11.22 -1.00
CA ARG A 42 5.24 10.21 -0.98
C ARG A 42 6.50 10.69 -0.28
N GLU A 43 6.92 11.92 -0.56
CA GLU A 43 8.09 12.54 0.06
C GLU A 43 7.88 12.87 1.54
N THR A 44 6.71 13.41 1.90
CA THR A 44 6.42 13.83 3.28
C THR A 44 6.24 12.64 4.22
N LEU A 45 5.60 11.57 3.76
CA LEU A 45 5.34 10.39 4.61
C LEU A 45 6.57 9.51 4.79
N TYR A 46 7.49 9.49 3.83
CA TYR A 46 8.62 8.56 3.85
C TYR A 46 9.55 8.72 5.08
N PRO A 47 10.03 9.93 5.46
CA PRO A 47 11.03 10.06 6.52
C PRO A 47 10.59 9.43 7.86
N PRO A 48 9.42 9.75 8.43
CA PRO A 48 9.00 9.12 9.68
C PRO A 48 8.75 7.61 9.53
N LEU A 49 8.35 7.14 8.35
CA LEU A 49 8.17 5.72 8.09
C LEU A 49 9.50 4.98 7.94
N ALA A 50 10.54 5.63 7.41
CA ALA A 50 11.89 5.07 7.34
C ALA A 50 12.48 4.83 8.74
N GLU A 51 12.22 5.73 9.70
CA GLU A 51 12.60 5.52 11.10
C GLU A 51 11.90 4.29 11.71
N ILE A 52 10.60 4.10 11.43
CA ILE A 52 9.85 2.92 11.86
C ILE A 52 10.43 1.66 11.21
N ALA A 53 10.68 1.70 9.90
CA ALA A 53 11.25 0.59 9.15
C ALA A 53 12.61 0.16 9.69
N ASN A 54 13.49 1.11 10.01
CA ASN A 54 14.80 0.85 10.62
C ASN A 54 14.67 0.23 12.01
N ARG A 55 13.73 0.73 12.85
CA ARG A 55 13.44 0.08 14.14
C ARG A 55 12.94 -1.35 13.97
N TRP A 56 12.14 -1.62 12.94
CA TRP A 56 11.66 -2.97 12.63
C TRP A 56 12.79 -3.90 12.20
N GLN A 57 13.72 -3.43 11.35
CA GLN A 57 14.93 -4.19 10.98
C GLN A 57 15.74 -4.57 12.22
N SER A 58 16.02 -3.60 13.09
CA SER A 58 16.77 -3.83 14.33
C SER A 58 16.05 -4.82 15.26
N ALA A 59 14.75 -4.66 15.47
CA ALA A 59 13.96 -5.54 16.31
C ALA A 59 13.93 -7.00 15.81
N LEU A 60 14.01 -7.20 14.50
CA LEU A 60 14.02 -8.52 13.86
C LEU A 60 15.43 -9.11 13.68
N GLY A 61 16.45 -8.46 14.22
CA GLY A 61 17.83 -8.92 14.12
C GLY A 61 18.44 -8.81 12.73
N ALA A 62 17.87 -8.02 11.83
CA ALA A 62 18.39 -7.81 10.48
C ALA A 62 19.52 -6.75 10.47
N THR A 63 20.52 -6.93 11.34
CA THR A 63 21.62 -5.97 11.56
C THR A 63 22.59 -5.86 10.38
N SER A 64 22.62 -6.87 9.50
CA SER A 64 23.42 -6.84 8.27
C SER A 64 22.71 -6.14 7.10
N ALA A 65 21.42 -5.85 7.21
CA ALA A 65 20.68 -5.15 6.16
C ALA A 65 21.02 -3.66 6.19
N GLU A 66 21.24 -3.09 5.01
CA GLU A 66 21.48 -1.65 4.87
C GLU A 66 20.28 -0.86 5.37
N PRO A 67 20.45 0.14 6.26
CA PRO A 67 19.33 0.93 6.78
C PRO A 67 18.62 1.71 5.67
N TYR A 68 17.32 1.91 5.83
CA TYR A 68 16.57 2.81 4.96
C TYR A 68 17.07 4.25 5.16
N PRO A 69 17.44 4.96 4.08
CA PRO A 69 17.92 6.35 4.19
C PRO A 69 16.80 7.28 4.67
N SER A 70 17.17 8.41 5.25
CA SER A 70 16.20 9.37 5.78
C SER A 70 15.42 10.11 4.69
N ARG A 71 15.93 10.18 3.46
CA ARG A 71 15.26 10.87 2.34
C ARG A 71 14.74 9.87 1.33
N HIS A 72 13.52 10.05 0.89
CA HIS A 72 12.88 9.17 -0.09
C HIS A 72 13.68 9.07 -1.40
N ARG A 73 14.16 10.18 -1.94
CA ARG A 73 14.97 10.20 -3.16
C ARG A 73 16.22 9.32 -3.09
N ASP A 74 16.80 9.17 -1.90
CA ASP A 74 18.00 8.36 -1.70
C ASP A 74 17.64 6.87 -1.71
N TYR A 75 16.45 6.51 -1.19
CA TYR A 75 15.90 5.18 -1.29
C TYR A 75 15.51 4.83 -2.74
N LEU A 76 14.87 5.76 -3.47
CA LEU A 76 14.56 5.55 -4.89
C LEU A 76 15.82 5.35 -5.73
N ARG A 77 16.93 6.04 -5.44
CA ARG A 77 18.20 5.76 -6.11
C ARG A 77 18.69 4.33 -5.93
N ARG A 78 18.49 3.72 -4.74
CA ARG A 78 18.78 2.30 -4.51
C ARG A 78 17.85 1.41 -5.32
N CYS A 79 16.54 1.70 -5.34
CA CYS A 79 15.57 0.98 -6.16
C CYS A 79 15.96 1.02 -7.64
N HIS A 80 16.31 2.20 -8.16
CA HIS A 80 16.70 2.39 -9.55
C HIS A 80 18.00 1.67 -9.91
N ALA A 81 18.98 1.64 -9.00
CA ALA A 81 20.21 0.87 -9.17
C ALA A 81 19.97 -0.65 -9.23
N ALA A 82 18.93 -1.13 -8.52
CA ALA A 82 18.47 -2.51 -8.57
C ALA A 82 17.50 -2.82 -9.74
N GLY A 83 17.33 -1.88 -10.68
CA GLY A 83 16.44 -2.05 -11.84
C GLY A 83 14.96 -1.73 -11.59
N GLN A 84 14.59 -1.35 -10.38
CA GLN A 84 13.21 -0.98 -10.00
C GLN A 84 12.99 0.51 -10.31
N ARG A 85 12.49 0.83 -11.49
CA ARG A 85 12.39 2.22 -12.00
C ARG A 85 10.96 2.67 -12.29
N ARG A 86 9.96 1.78 -12.19
CA ARG A 86 8.58 2.10 -12.51
C ARG A 86 7.87 2.64 -11.26
N PRO A 87 7.30 3.85 -11.30
CA PRO A 87 6.57 4.41 -10.15
C PRO A 87 5.42 3.50 -9.73
N THR A 88 5.25 3.32 -8.43
CA THR A 88 4.24 2.44 -7.84
C THR A 88 3.04 3.12 -7.20
N PRO A 89 2.99 4.44 -6.95
CA PRO A 89 1.74 5.06 -6.54
C PRO A 89 0.61 4.78 -7.54
N LEU A 90 -0.58 4.52 -7.01
CA LEU A 90 -1.70 4.05 -7.84
C LEU A 90 -3.03 4.63 -7.35
N LEU A 91 -3.97 4.72 -8.27
CA LEU A 91 -5.34 5.10 -7.98
C LEU A 91 -6.27 3.92 -8.30
N LEU A 92 -7.01 3.46 -7.29
CA LEU A 92 -7.91 2.32 -7.38
C LEU A 92 -9.35 2.81 -7.51
N LYS A 93 -10.12 2.13 -8.35
CA LYS A 93 -11.53 2.36 -8.58
C LYS A 93 -12.31 1.06 -8.41
N TYR A 94 -13.35 1.12 -7.61
CA TYR A 94 -14.29 0.01 -7.38
C TYR A 94 -15.72 0.49 -7.63
N GLN A 95 -16.55 -0.40 -8.16
CA GLN A 95 -18.00 -0.24 -8.32
C GLN A 95 -18.73 -1.35 -7.57
N ALA A 96 -20.07 -1.29 -7.53
CA ALA A 96 -20.87 -2.32 -6.89
C ALA A 96 -20.52 -3.73 -7.41
N GLY A 97 -20.27 -4.67 -6.49
CA GLY A 97 -19.79 -6.02 -6.78
C GLY A 97 -18.28 -6.20 -6.68
N ASP A 98 -17.49 -5.15 -6.82
CA ASP A 98 -16.04 -5.21 -6.79
C ASP A 98 -15.47 -5.42 -5.38
N TYR A 99 -14.28 -5.99 -5.32
CA TYR A 99 -13.51 -6.29 -4.11
C TYR A 99 -12.03 -6.45 -4.46
N ASN A 100 -11.16 -6.43 -3.45
CA ASN A 100 -9.75 -6.78 -3.63
C ASN A 100 -9.39 -7.94 -2.70
N CYS A 101 -8.86 -9.02 -3.27
CA CYS A 101 -8.40 -10.17 -2.52
C CYS A 101 -7.32 -9.79 -1.51
N LEU A 102 -7.18 -10.56 -0.44
CA LEU A 102 -6.11 -10.37 0.53
C LEU A 102 -4.75 -10.67 -0.10
N HIS A 103 -3.88 -9.66 -0.15
CA HIS A 103 -2.59 -9.72 -0.83
C HIS A 103 -1.49 -8.96 -0.08
N GLN A 104 -0.30 -8.96 -0.67
CA GLN A 104 0.88 -8.24 -0.22
C GLN A 104 1.49 -7.55 -1.45
N ASP A 105 1.87 -6.28 -1.33
CA ASP A 105 2.46 -5.50 -2.44
C ASP A 105 3.98 -5.60 -2.44
N LEU A 106 4.51 -6.58 -3.16
CA LEU A 106 5.94 -6.85 -3.29
C LEU A 106 6.34 -6.75 -4.76
N TYR A 107 7.01 -5.66 -5.15
CA TYR A 107 7.33 -5.33 -6.55
C TYR A 107 8.84 -5.28 -6.83
N GLY A 108 9.56 -6.31 -6.46
CA GLY A 108 11.00 -6.44 -6.65
C GLY A 108 11.74 -6.84 -5.38
N GLU A 109 13.07 -6.84 -5.44
CA GLU A 109 13.91 -7.24 -4.30
C GLU A 109 13.90 -6.22 -3.16
N LEU A 110 13.87 -4.92 -3.52
CA LEU A 110 13.83 -3.82 -2.56
C LEU A 110 12.38 -3.41 -2.30
N ALA A 111 11.78 -3.98 -1.27
CA ALA A 111 10.44 -3.61 -0.83
C ALA A 111 10.51 -2.80 0.47
N PHE A 112 9.92 -1.59 0.47
CA PHE A 112 9.74 -0.81 1.69
C PHE A 112 8.64 -1.47 2.54
N PRO A 113 8.84 -1.68 3.86
CA PRO A 113 7.93 -2.53 4.66
C PRO A 113 6.59 -1.90 5.01
N LEU A 114 6.41 -0.61 4.73
CA LEU A 114 5.19 0.15 5.02
C LEU A 114 4.64 0.79 3.75
N GLN A 115 3.33 0.92 3.67
CA GLN A 115 2.64 1.70 2.64
C GLN A 115 1.47 2.46 3.25
N ALA A 116 0.92 3.42 2.50
CA ALA A 116 -0.24 4.19 2.90
C ALA A 116 -1.37 4.07 1.86
N ALA A 117 -2.61 4.09 2.35
CA ALA A 117 -3.80 4.18 1.50
C ALA A 117 -4.71 5.31 2.00
N PHE A 118 -5.25 6.11 1.08
CA PHE A 118 -6.13 7.24 1.38
C PHE A 118 -7.49 7.01 0.74
N LEU A 119 -8.56 7.07 1.54
CA LEU A 119 -9.92 6.97 1.04
C LEU A 119 -10.36 8.30 0.43
N LEU A 120 -10.74 8.29 -0.84
CA LEU A 120 -11.13 9.49 -1.57
C LEU A 120 -12.65 9.67 -1.71
N SER A 121 -13.43 8.65 -1.38
CA SER A 121 -14.90 8.62 -1.45
C SER A 121 -15.53 8.67 -0.07
N ARG A 122 -16.79 9.12 0.04
CA ARG A 122 -17.55 9.25 1.29
C ARG A 122 -18.31 7.95 1.59
N PRO A 123 -17.97 7.20 2.66
CA PRO A 123 -18.78 6.06 3.09
C PRO A 123 -20.22 6.47 3.40
N GLY A 124 -21.17 5.65 2.99
CA GLY A 124 -22.61 5.88 3.17
C GLY A 124 -23.24 6.88 2.17
N ALA A 125 -22.44 7.72 1.52
CA ALA A 125 -22.92 8.65 0.50
C ALA A 125 -22.52 8.22 -0.92
N ASP A 126 -21.24 7.99 -1.17
CA ASP A 126 -20.73 7.63 -2.48
C ASP A 126 -20.71 6.10 -2.68
N PHE A 127 -20.61 5.33 -1.57
CA PHE A 127 -20.57 3.85 -1.60
C PHE A 127 -20.99 3.22 -0.28
N GLU A 128 -21.35 1.93 -0.34
CA GLU A 128 -21.61 1.05 0.80
C GLU A 128 -20.82 -0.26 0.67
N GLY A 129 -20.34 -0.83 1.78
CA GLY A 129 -19.38 -1.95 1.78
C GLY A 129 -17.97 -1.46 1.43
N GLY A 130 -17.15 -2.32 0.86
CA GLY A 130 -15.81 -1.93 0.43
C GLY A 130 -14.89 -1.48 1.57
N GLU A 131 -15.05 -2.08 2.73
CA GLU A 131 -14.23 -1.81 3.92
C GLU A 131 -12.79 -2.20 3.65
N PHE A 132 -11.83 -1.38 4.14
CA PHE A 132 -10.42 -1.74 4.13
C PHE A 132 -10.15 -2.76 5.23
N VAL A 133 -9.59 -3.91 4.85
CA VAL A 133 -9.37 -5.05 5.74
C VAL A 133 -7.88 -5.35 5.83
N LEU A 134 -7.39 -5.48 7.06
CA LEU A 134 -6.07 -6.01 7.37
C LEU A 134 -6.23 -7.42 7.96
N VAL A 135 -5.34 -8.33 7.60
CA VAL A 135 -5.29 -9.66 8.19
C VAL A 135 -3.90 -9.93 8.73
N GLU A 136 -3.87 -10.22 10.03
CA GLU A 136 -2.67 -10.63 10.75
C GLU A 136 -2.62 -12.15 10.89
N GLN A 137 -1.50 -12.75 10.51
CA GLN A 137 -1.22 -14.17 10.71
C GLN A 137 0.01 -14.35 11.59
N ARG A 138 -0.20 -14.73 12.83
CA ARG A 138 0.87 -15.13 13.77
C ARG A 138 1.25 -16.60 13.54
N PRO A 139 2.52 -16.97 13.79
CA PRO A 139 2.93 -18.35 13.70
C PRO A 139 2.07 -19.27 14.59
N ARG A 140 1.57 -20.37 14.01
CA ARG A 140 0.75 -21.39 14.70
C ARG A 140 -0.57 -20.89 15.31
N MET A 141 -1.10 -19.78 14.83
CA MET A 141 -2.39 -19.22 15.28
C MET A 141 -3.34 -19.04 14.10
N GLN A 142 -4.62 -18.92 14.39
CA GLN A 142 -5.62 -18.52 13.41
C GLN A 142 -5.35 -17.07 12.95
N SER A 143 -5.72 -16.77 11.70
CA SER A 143 -5.67 -15.42 11.17
C SER A 143 -6.69 -14.52 11.87
N ARG A 144 -6.29 -13.28 12.14
CA ARG A 144 -7.17 -12.26 12.69
C ARG A 144 -7.38 -11.16 11.66
N ALA A 145 -8.64 -10.92 11.32
CA ALA A 145 -9.03 -9.78 10.49
C ALA A 145 -9.30 -8.55 11.35
N GLU A 146 -8.95 -7.39 10.80
CA GLU A 146 -9.24 -6.07 11.34
C GLU A 146 -9.88 -5.22 10.24
N VAL A 147 -11.04 -4.65 10.50
CA VAL A 147 -11.69 -3.68 9.61
C VAL A 147 -11.26 -2.29 10.04
N VAL A 148 -10.65 -1.54 9.13
CA VAL A 148 -10.19 -0.18 9.40
C VAL A 148 -11.25 0.81 8.94
N PRO A 149 -11.95 1.49 9.87
CA PRO A 149 -12.95 2.49 9.50
C PRO A 149 -12.23 3.76 9.00
N LEU A 150 -12.46 4.10 7.73
CA LEU A 150 -11.92 5.30 7.12
C LEU A 150 -13.06 6.22 6.69
N LYS A 151 -12.88 7.52 6.87
CA LYS A 151 -13.70 8.59 6.29
C LYS A 151 -13.01 9.13 5.04
N GLN A 152 -13.73 9.92 4.23
CA GLN A 152 -13.11 10.60 3.10
C GLN A 152 -11.97 11.50 3.58
N GLY A 153 -10.81 11.35 2.93
CA GLY A 153 -9.58 12.07 3.27
C GLY A 153 -8.71 11.39 4.32
N ASP A 154 -9.23 10.40 5.05
CA ASP A 154 -8.42 9.64 6.00
C ASP A 154 -7.39 8.78 5.27
N GLY A 155 -6.20 8.69 5.88
CA GLY A 155 -5.12 7.81 5.48
C GLY A 155 -4.86 6.73 6.51
N VAL A 156 -4.52 5.54 6.06
CA VAL A 156 -4.03 4.44 6.90
C VAL A 156 -2.62 4.03 6.45
N VAL A 157 -1.70 3.90 7.40
CA VAL A 157 -0.37 3.32 7.19
C VAL A 157 -0.36 1.90 7.73
N PHE A 158 0.14 0.97 6.94
CA PHE A 158 0.13 -0.45 7.30
C PHE A 158 1.36 -1.19 6.75
N ALA A 159 1.62 -2.36 7.34
CA ALA A 159 2.70 -3.24 6.89
C ALA A 159 2.37 -3.91 5.56
N VAL A 160 3.32 -3.88 4.62
CA VAL A 160 3.17 -4.50 3.30
C VAL A 160 3.04 -6.02 3.41
N ASN A 161 3.95 -6.66 4.15
CA ASN A 161 3.98 -8.12 4.24
C ASN A 161 4.26 -8.66 5.64
N GLN A 162 5.12 -8.01 6.42
CA GLN A 162 5.52 -8.46 7.74
C GLN A 162 5.73 -7.27 8.68
N ARG A 163 5.46 -7.48 9.96
CA ARG A 163 5.80 -6.55 11.04
C ARG A 163 6.39 -7.29 12.24
N PRO A 164 7.24 -6.66 13.07
CA PRO A 164 7.67 -7.25 14.33
C PRO A 164 6.54 -7.20 15.37
N VAL A 165 6.48 -8.24 16.17
CA VAL A 165 5.66 -8.28 17.40
C VAL A 165 6.57 -8.72 18.54
N GLN A 166 6.48 -8.04 19.67
CA GLN A 166 7.23 -8.40 20.87
C GLN A 166 6.63 -9.67 21.49
N GLY A 167 7.46 -10.67 21.64
CA GLY A 167 7.14 -11.91 22.36
C GLY A 167 7.96 -12.05 23.63
N LYS A 168 7.76 -13.15 24.35
CA LYS A 168 8.49 -13.44 25.61
C LYS A 168 10.01 -13.61 25.42
N ARG A 169 10.45 -14.05 24.23
CA ARG A 169 11.86 -14.35 23.91
C ARG A 169 12.46 -13.39 22.88
N GLY A 170 11.90 -12.21 22.70
CA GLY A 170 12.29 -11.23 21.68
C GLY A 170 11.22 -11.01 20.63
N ALA A 171 11.51 -10.15 19.66
CA ALA A 171 10.59 -9.86 18.57
C ALA A 171 10.55 -11.01 17.56
N TYR A 172 9.38 -11.25 16.98
CA TYR A 172 9.16 -12.21 15.91
C TYR A 172 8.32 -11.60 14.77
N ARG A 173 8.42 -12.19 13.58
CA ARG A 173 7.69 -11.75 12.39
C ARG A 173 6.25 -12.23 12.41
N VAL A 174 5.34 -11.33 12.08
CA VAL A 174 3.92 -11.60 11.88
C VAL A 174 3.59 -11.24 10.43
N ALA A 175 2.99 -12.18 9.70
CA ALA A 175 2.57 -11.92 8.33
C ALA A 175 1.33 -11.03 8.31
N MET A 176 1.35 -10.04 7.42
CA MET A 176 0.24 -9.12 7.18
C MET A 176 -0.24 -9.26 5.74
N ARG A 177 -1.54 -9.18 5.55
CA ARG A 177 -2.20 -9.02 4.26
C ARG A 177 -3.23 -7.93 4.35
N HIS A 178 -3.56 -7.32 3.23
CA HIS A 178 -4.63 -6.33 3.14
C HIS A 178 -5.50 -6.58 1.93
N GLY A 179 -6.69 -6.01 1.96
CA GLY A 179 -7.66 -6.12 0.88
C GLY A 179 -8.84 -5.18 1.10
N VAL A 180 -9.81 -5.30 0.22
CA VAL A 180 -11.05 -4.52 0.27
C VAL A 180 -12.22 -5.48 0.20
N SER A 181 -13.15 -5.39 1.15
CA SER A 181 -14.37 -6.19 1.14
C SER A 181 -15.24 -5.86 -0.06
N ARG A 182 -16.24 -6.69 -0.34
CA ARG A 182 -17.14 -6.44 -1.49
C ARG A 182 -17.89 -5.12 -1.34
N LEU A 183 -17.78 -4.28 -2.36
CA LEU A 183 -18.61 -3.08 -2.50
C LEU A 183 -20.06 -3.51 -2.78
N ARG A 184 -21.00 -3.04 -1.99
CA ARG A 184 -22.42 -3.36 -2.15
C ARG A 184 -23.13 -2.37 -3.07
N LYS A 185 -22.69 -1.09 -3.05
CA LYS A 185 -23.35 -0.03 -3.81
C LYS A 185 -22.37 1.11 -4.10
N GLY A 186 -22.59 1.82 -5.21
CA GLY A 186 -21.88 3.06 -5.56
C GLY A 186 -20.48 2.86 -6.12
N HIS A 187 -19.61 3.86 -5.91
CA HIS A 187 -18.24 3.90 -6.41
C HIS A 187 -17.26 4.33 -5.31
N ARG A 188 -16.15 3.63 -5.22
CA ARG A 188 -15.11 3.87 -4.22
C ARG A 188 -13.76 4.12 -4.90
N TYR A 189 -13.12 5.24 -4.56
CA TYR A 189 -11.77 5.57 -5.00
C TYR A 189 -10.80 5.56 -3.84
N THR A 190 -9.59 5.05 -4.06
CA THR A 190 -8.51 5.01 -3.08
C THR A 190 -7.19 5.36 -3.74
N LEU A 191 -6.39 6.23 -3.12
CA LEU A 191 -5.01 6.47 -3.51
C LEU A 191 -4.09 5.57 -2.69
N GLY A 192 -3.30 4.74 -3.36
CA GLY A 192 -2.22 3.95 -2.75
C GLY A 192 -0.88 4.64 -2.90
N ILE A 193 -0.14 4.76 -1.81
CA ILE A 193 1.23 5.29 -1.77
C ILE A 193 2.18 4.18 -1.34
N ILE A 194 2.89 3.65 -2.31
CA ILE A 194 3.97 2.67 -2.15
C ILE A 194 5.29 3.43 -2.29
N PHE A 195 6.27 3.12 -1.46
CA PHE A 195 7.50 3.92 -1.36
C PHE A 195 8.67 3.39 -2.18
N HIS A 196 8.64 2.13 -2.61
CA HIS A 196 9.60 1.57 -3.58
C HIS A 196 9.03 1.63 -4.99
N ASP A 197 9.89 1.64 -6.00
CA ASP A 197 9.49 1.50 -7.40
C ASP A 197 9.53 0.03 -7.81
N ALA A 198 8.84 -0.34 -8.89
CA ALA A 198 8.78 -1.69 -9.44
C ALA A 198 9.81 -1.90 -10.57
N GLN A 199 10.05 -3.14 -10.91
CA GLN A 199 10.83 -3.56 -12.08
C GLN A 199 10.09 -3.29 -13.38
#